data_3ae778ef9ee1956f5d43df45c6403891
#
_entry.id   3ae778ef9ee1956f5d43df45c6403891
#
_cell.length_a   1.000
_cell.length_b   1.000
_cell.length_c   1.000
_cell.angle_alpha   90.00
_cell.angle_beta   90.00
_cell.angle_gamma   90.00
#
_symmetry.space_group_name_H-M   'P 1'
#
loop_
_entity.id
_entity.type
_entity.pdbx_description
1 polymer ?
#
loop_
_entity_poly.entity_id
_entity_poly.type
_entity_poly.pdbx_seq_one_letter_code
_entity_poly.pdbx_strand_id
1 'polypeptide(L)'
;LGDRLSGGERRRTEIARCLAIDPKFIMLDEPFAGVDPIAVEDIQYIVWKLKKRNIGVLITDHNVEETLCITDRAYLLFEGQILFQGSPQELSENEVVRAKYLTNSFVLRLKDFQKIDEEKSAQGL
;
A
#
# COMPACT_ATOMS: atom_id res chain seq x y z
N LEU A 1 -10.96 -4.60 -24.21
CA LEU A 1 -10.88 -5.41 -22.99
C LEU A 1 -10.49 -4.59 -21.76
N GLY A 2 -9.56 -3.63 -21.91
CA GLY A 2 -9.15 -2.77 -20.81
C GLY A 2 -10.27 -1.91 -20.24
N ASP A 3 -11.27 -1.57 -21.02
CA ASP A 3 -12.38 -0.70 -20.64
C ASP A 3 -13.36 -1.34 -19.64
N ARG A 4 -13.28 -2.66 -19.48
CA ARG A 4 -14.17 -3.44 -18.60
C ARG A 4 -13.53 -3.84 -17.27
N LEU A 5 -12.27 -3.47 -17.05
CA LEU A 5 -11.56 -3.80 -15.81
C LEU A 5 -12.06 -2.92 -14.66
N SER A 6 -12.16 -3.51 -13.47
CA SER A 6 -12.38 -2.77 -12.23
C SER A 6 -11.16 -1.88 -11.91
N GLY A 7 -11.32 -0.90 -11.01
CA GLY A 7 -10.21 -0.07 -10.53
C GLY A 7 -9.05 -0.89 -9.99
N GLY A 8 -9.33 -1.94 -9.22
CA GLY A 8 -8.31 -2.85 -8.68
C GLY A 8 -7.61 -3.67 -9.76
N GLU A 9 -8.37 -4.17 -10.74
CA GLU A 9 -7.80 -4.91 -11.86
C GLU A 9 -6.91 -4.03 -12.74
N ARG A 10 -7.30 -2.79 -12.98
CA ARG A 10 -6.47 -1.80 -13.70
C ARG A 10 -5.15 -1.57 -12.98
N ARG A 11 -5.18 -1.36 -11.65
CA ARG A 11 -3.97 -1.15 -10.84
C ARG A 11 -3.05 -2.35 -10.91
N ARG A 12 -3.58 -3.57 -10.80
CA ARG A 12 -2.78 -4.79 -10.94
C ARG A 12 -2.14 -4.92 -12.32
N THR A 13 -2.86 -4.58 -13.37
CA THR A 13 -2.36 -4.59 -14.74
C THR A 13 -1.24 -3.56 -14.94
N GLU A 14 -1.40 -2.37 -14.42
CA GLU A 14 -0.39 -1.30 -14.48
C GLU A 14 0.90 -1.74 -13.77
N ILE A 15 0.78 -2.33 -12.58
CA ILE A 15 1.93 -2.84 -11.83
C ILE A 15 2.62 -3.98 -12.61
N ALA A 16 1.85 -4.90 -13.19
CA ALA A 16 2.40 -5.99 -13.99
C ALA A 16 3.18 -5.48 -15.21
N ARG A 17 2.71 -4.43 -15.87
CA ARG A 17 3.44 -3.78 -16.96
C ARG A 17 4.77 -3.20 -16.50
N CYS A 18 4.79 -2.54 -15.36
CA CYS A 18 6.02 -2.01 -14.77
C CYS A 18 7.02 -3.12 -14.48
N LEU A 19 6.56 -4.27 -14.01
CA LEU A 19 7.41 -5.42 -13.72
C LEU A 19 8.07 -6.03 -14.95
N ALA A 20 7.45 -5.89 -16.13
CA ALA A 20 7.98 -6.43 -17.38
C ALA A 20 9.35 -5.85 -17.76
N ILE A 21 9.70 -4.64 -17.28
CA ILE A 21 10.98 -4.00 -17.51
C ILE A 21 12.04 -4.29 -16.43
N ASP A 22 11.71 -5.16 -15.48
CA ASP A 22 12.56 -5.54 -14.34
C ASP A 22 13.10 -4.32 -13.56
N PRO A 23 12.25 -3.49 -12.99
CA PRO A 23 12.67 -2.26 -12.33
C PRO A 23 13.32 -2.55 -10.97
N LYS A 24 14.22 -1.66 -10.55
CA LYS A 24 14.75 -1.66 -9.18
C LYS A 24 13.89 -0.85 -8.23
N PHE A 25 13.08 0.04 -8.78
CA PHE A 25 12.25 0.98 -8.02
C PHE A 25 10.95 1.27 -8.76
N ILE A 26 9.84 1.30 -8.02
CA ILE A 26 8.50 1.60 -8.56
C ILE A 26 7.88 2.73 -7.74
N MET A 27 7.23 3.66 -8.43
CA MET A 27 6.44 4.71 -7.80
C MET A 27 4.96 4.47 -8.10
N LEU A 28 4.15 4.43 -7.05
CA LEU A 28 2.70 4.25 -7.14
C LEU A 28 2.01 5.52 -6.64
N ASP A 29 1.30 6.20 -7.52
CA ASP A 29 0.54 7.40 -7.18
C ASP A 29 -0.92 7.05 -6.94
N GLU A 30 -1.37 7.26 -5.71
CA GLU A 30 -2.73 6.98 -5.25
C GLU A 30 -3.26 5.58 -5.62
N PRO A 31 -2.53 4.50 -5.28
CA PRO A 31 -2.94 3.16 -5.69
C PRO A 31 -4.27 2.69 -5.09
N PHE A 32 -4.71 3.31 -3.98
CA PHE A 32 -5.95 2.95 -3.30
C PHE A 32 -7.15 3.83 -3.68
N ALA A 33 -6.96 4.84 -4.52
CA ALA A 33 -8.03 5.75 -4.91
C ALA A 33 -9.12 5.03 -5.73
N GLY A 34 -10.36 5.13 -5.28
CA GLY A 34 -11.51 4.54 -5.97
C GLY A 34 -11.52 3.01 -6.02
N VAL A 35 -10.78 2.35 -5.15
CA VAL A 35 -10.64 0.90 -5.10
C VAL A 35 -11.46 0.35 -3.93
N ASP A 36 -12.19 -0.75 -4.16
CA ASP A 36 -12.97 -1.39 -3.11
C ASP A 36 -12.06 -2.10 -2.08
N PRO A 37 -12.56 -2.38 -0.85
CA PRO A 37 -11.74 -2.95 0.22
C PRO A 37 -11.05 -4.28 -0.11
N ILE A 38 -11.68 -5.11 -0.93
CA ILE A 38 -11.10 -6.39 -1.35
C ILE A 38 -9.91 -6.17 -2.27
N ALA A 39 -10.07 -5.26 -3.23
CA ALA A 39 -9.01 -4.91 -4.17
C ALA A 39 -7.85 -4.16 -3.49
N VAL A 40 -8.12 -3.39 -2.43
CA VAL A 40 -7.08 -2.77 -1.60
C VAL A 40 -6.15 -3.83 -1.02
N GLU A 41 -6.69 -4.90 -0.47
CA GLU A 41 -5.89 -6.00 0.09
C GLU A 41 -5.03 -6.67 -0.98
N ASP A 42 -5.56 -6.87 -2.19
CA ASP A 42 -4.81 -7.42 -3.31
C ASP A 42 -3.62 -6.52 -3.70
N ILE A 43 -3.82 -5.21 -3.73
CA ILE A 43 -2.75 -4.24 -4.03
C ILE A 43 -1.69 -4.27 -2.93
N GLN A 44 -2.11 -4.29 -1.66
CA GLN A 44 -1.18 -4.40 -0.53
C GLN A 44 -0.33 -5.67 -0.62
N TYR A 45 -0.94 -6.78 -0.97
CA TYR A 45 -0.24 -8.05 -1.18
C TYR A 45 0.80 -7.97 -2.31
N ILE A 46 0.45 -7.32 -3.42
CA ILE A 46 1.37 -7.11 -4.53
C ILE A 46 2.57 -6.26 -4.09
N VAL A 47 2.34 -5.17 -3.36
CA VAL A 47 3.41 -4.31 -2.83
C VAL A 47 4.34 -5.12 -1.93
N TRP A 48 3.79 -5.96 -1.06
CA TRP A 48 4.57 -6.84 -0.20
C TRP A 48 5.45 -7.79 -1.03
N LYS A 49 4.92 -8.38 -2.11
CA LYS A 49 5.70 -9.23 -3.02
C LYS A 49 6.82 -8.47 -3.71
N LEU A 50 6.60 -7.22 -4.11
CA LEU A 50 7.62 -6.37 -4.70
C LEU A 50 8.78 -6.14 -3.72
N LYS A 51 8.48 -5.86 -2.48
CA LYS A 51 9.49 -5.71 -1.42
C LYS A 51 10.32 -6.99 -1.27
N LYS A 52 9.68 -8.15 -1.32
CA LYS A 52 10.38 -9.44 -1.25
C LYS A 52 11.34 -9.68 -2.41
N ARG A 53 11.11 -9.04 -3.54
CA ARG A 53 12.02 -9.07 -4.70
C ARG A 53 13.11 -8.01 -4.63
N ASN A 54 13.26 -7.32 -3.50
CA ASN A 54 14.18 -6.20 -3.32
C ASN A 54 13.88 -5.02 -4.28
N ILE A 55 12.63 -4.83 -4.64
CA ILE A 55 12.19 -3.67 -5.41
C ILE A 55 11.77 -2.60 -4.41
N GLY A 56 12.36 -1.40 -4.52
CA GLY A 56 11.94 -0.24 -3.73
C GLY A 56 10.58 0.25 -4.21
N VAL A 57 9.67 0.58 -3.28
CA VAL A 57 8.34 1.08 -3.62
C VAL A 57 8.08 2.39 -2.90
N LEU A 58 7.79 3.44 -3.67
CA LEU A 58 7.31 4.71 -3.14
C LEU A 58 5.81 4.82 -3.43
N ILE A 59 5.04 5.07 -2.39
CA ILE A 59 3.59 5.22 -2.50
C ILE A 59 3.21 6.63 -2.06
N THR A 60 2.39 7.31 -2.87
CA THR A 60 1.69 8.53 -2.48
C THR A 60 0.20 8.21 -2.42
N ASP A 61 -0.43 8.47 -1.28
CA ASP A 61 -1.86 8.25 -1.12
C ASP A 61 -2.40 9.11 0.03
N HIS A 62 -3.63 9.55 -0.09
CA HIS A 62 -4.34 10.23 1.00
C HIS A 62 -5.00 9.26 1.98
N ASN A 63 -5.08 7.98 1.62
CA ASN A 63 -5.59 6.93 2.49
C ASN A 63 -4.48 6.49 3.45
N VAL A 64 -4.36 7.22 4.56
CA VAL A 64 -3.27 7.06 5.53
C VAL A 64 -3.29 5.67 6.17
N GLU A 65 -4.47 5.20 6.57
CA GLU A 65 -4.61 3.93 7.29
C GLU A 65 -4.11 2.75 6.45
N GLU A 66 -4.54 2.65 5.20
CA GLU A 66 -4.15 1.57 4.31
C GLU A 66 -2.67 1.64 3.91
N THR A 67 -2.14 2.86 3.78
CA THR A 67 -0.74 3.07 3.43
C THR A 67 0.19 2.70 4.60
N LEU A 68 -0.16 3.05 5.83
CA LEU A 68 0.64 2.71 7.00
C LEU A 68 0.78 1.19 7.20
N CYS A 69 -0.22 0.42 6.78
CA CYS A 69 -0.20 -1.05 6.95
C CYS A 69 0.87 -1.75 6.10
N ILE A 70 1.40 -1.10 5.07
CA ILE A 70 2.32 -1.72 4.10
C ILE A 70 3.66 -1.00 3.93
N THR A 71 3.86 0.11 4.62
CA THR A 71 5.09 0.91 4.49
C THR A 71 6.08 0.62 5.62
N ASP A 72 7.35 0.79 5.34
CA ASP A 72 8.42 0.71 6.34
C ASP A 72 8.72 2.08 6.95
N ARG A 73 8.49 3.14 6.16
CA ARG A 73 8.66 4.52 6.57
C ARG A 73 7.63 5.39 5.86
N ALA A 74 7.08 6.35 6.57
CA ALA A 74 6.10 7.25 6.02
C ALA A 74 6.43 8.71 6.30
N TYR A 75 6.02 9.57 5.39
CA TYR A 75 6.14 11.03 5.47
C TYR A 75 4.75 11.62 5.32
N LEU A 76 4.32 12.41 6.27
CA LEU A 76 3.04 13.08 6.24
C LEU A 76 3.23 14.51 5.74
N LEU A 77 2.72 14.79 4.53
CA LEU A 77 2.81 16.10 3.91
C LEU A 77 1.51 16.89 4.12
N PHE A 78 1.67 18.15 4.44
CA PHE A 78 0.57 19.09 4.54
C PHE A 78 1.03 20.48 4.08
N GLU A 79 0.30 21.08 3.14
CA GLU A 79 0.62 22.40 2.59
C GLU A 79 2.08 22.56 2.15
N GLY A 80 2.59 21.53 1.46
CA GLY A 80 3.96 21.56 0.92
C GLY A 80 5.07 21.32 1.93
N GLN A 81 4.72 20.95 3.17
CA GLN A 81 5.70 20.69 4.23
C GLN A 81 5.54 19.28 4.80
N ILE A 82 6.64 18.70 5.23
CA ILE A 82 6.63 17.44 5.98
C ILE A 82 6.34 17.76 7.44
N LEU A 83 5.16 17.37 7.92
CA LEU A 83 4.75 17.57 9.31
C LEU A 83 5.33 16.51 10.23
N PHE A 84 5.25 15.25 9.82
CA PHE A 84 5.70 14.10 10.59
C PHE A 84 6.36 13.10 9.66
N GLN A 85 7.34 12.37 10.18
CA GLN A 85 7.99 11.27 9.47
C GLN A 85 8.43 10.22 10.48
N GLY A 86 8.46 8.99 10.05
CA GLY A 86 8.91 7.89 10.90
C GLY A 86 8.35 6.55 10.45
N SER A 87 8.46 5.57 11.32
CA SER A 87 7.86 4.27 11.10
C SER A 87 6.33 4.34 11.17
N PRO A 88 5.60 3.40 10.56
CA PRO A 88 4.15 3.32 10.72
C PRO A 88 3.72 3.27 12.19
N GLN A 89 4.48 2.59 13.03
CA GLN A 89 4.21 2.50 14.47
C GLN A 89 4.28 3.87 15.14
N GLU A 90 5.36 4.63 14.90
CA GLU A 90 5.53 5.97 15.46
C GLU A 90 4.39 6.91 15.02
N LEU A 91 4.00 6.87 13.75
CA LEU A 91 2.91 7.69 13.23
C LEU A 91 1.56 7.27 13.80
N SER A 92 1.31 5.98 13.95
CA SER A 92 0.04 5.47 14.50
C SER A 92 -0.14 5.82 15.98
N GLU A 93 0.94 6.04 16.71
CA GLU A 93 0.94 6.42 18.13
C GLU A 93 0.95 7.94 18.34
N ASN A 94 1.23 8.72 17.30
CA ASN A 94 1.26 10.18 17.41
C ASN A 94 -0.17 10.73 17.57
N GLU A 95 -0.40 11.48 18.64
CA GLU A 95 -1.72 12.02 18.97
C GLU A 95 -2.29 12.95 17.90
N VAL A 96 -1.45 13.78 17.28
CA VAL A 96 -1.88 14.72 16.23
C VAL A 96 -2.24 13.95 14.96
N VAL A 97 -1.45 12.97 14.58
CA VAL A 97 -1.72 12.09 13.43
C VAL A 97 -3.04 11.34 13.64
N ARG A 98 -3.25 10.76 14.82
CA ARG A 98 -4.49 10.06 15.15
C ARG A 98 -5.71 10.96 15.09
N ALA A 99 -5.60 12.17 15.63
CA ALA A 99 -6.72 13.11 15.68
C ALA A 99 -7.15 13.62 14.30
N LYS A 100 -6.19 13.82 13.38
CA LYS A 100 -6.44 14.45 12.09
C LYS A 100 -6.57 13.48 10.91
N TYR A 101 -5.87 12.35 10.96
CA TYR A 101 -5.69 11.49 9.78
C TYR A 101 -6.11 10.04 9.99
N LEU A 102 -6.38 9.62 11.21
CA LEU A 102 -6.77 8.26 11.53
C LEU A 102 -8.16 8.24 12.16
N THR A 103 -8.89 7.14 11.95
CA THR A 103 -10.17 6.94 12.64
C THR A 103 -9.93 6.60 14.11
N ASN A 104 -10.89 6.89 14.99
CA ASN A 104 -10.79 6.63 16.43
C ASN A 104 -10.57 5.14 16.75
N SER A 105 -11.08 4.27 15.89
CA SER A 105 -10.98 2.82 16.04
C SER A 105 -9.76 2.23 15.33
N PHE A 106 -8.94 3.06 14.69
CA PHE A 106 -7.79 2.56 13.94
C PHE A 106 -6.76 1.91 14.86
N VAL A 107 -6.43 0.68 14.54
CA VAL A 107 -5.32 -0.06 15.15
C VAL A 107 -4.41 -0.51 14.02
N LEU A 108 -3.12 -0.19 14.13
CA LEU A 108 -2.15 -0.62 13.13
C LEU A 108 -2.05 -2.15 13.18
N ARG A 109 -2.49 -2.79 12.10
CA ARG A 109 -2.38 -4.24 11.94
C ARG A 109 -1.39 -4.52 10.82
N LEU A 110 -0.28 -5.13 11.18
CA LEU A 110 0.62 -5.69 10.20
C LEU A 110 -0.02 -6.99 9.71
N LYS A 111 -0.52 -6.99 8.48
CA LYS A 111 -1.09 -8.18 7.86
C LYS A 111 0.00 -9.23 7.66
N ASP A 112 -0.33 -10.48 7.98
CA ASP A 112 0.56 -11.60 7.72
C ASP A 112 0.47 -12.02 6.25
N PHE A 113 1.15 -11.25 5.40
CA PHE A 113 1.19 -11.53 3.97
C PHE A 113 1.95 -12.81 3.64
N GLN A 114 2.85 -13.26 4.51
CA GLN A 114 3.53 -14.55 4.35
C GLN A 114 2.52 -15.69 4.36
N LYS A 115 1.61 -15.67 5.32
CA LYS A 115 0.54 -16.68 5.40
C LYS A 115 -0.39 -16.63 4.19
N ILE A 116 -0.75 -15.42 3.76
CA ILE A 116 -1.58 -15.23 2.56
C ILE A 116 -0.87 -15.79 1.33
N ASP A 117 0.43 -15.57 1.20
CA ASP A 117 1.22 -16.08 0.08
C ASP A 117 1.27 -17.61 0.06
N GLU A 118 1.46 -18.23 1.23
CA GLU A 118 1.45 -19.68 1.39
C GLU A 118 0.08 -20.28 1.03
N GLU A 119 -1.01 -19.67 1.47
CA GLU A 119 -2.36 -20.09 1.15
C GLU A 119 -2.65 -20.00 -0.36
N LYS A 120 -2.26 -18.89 -0.99
CA LYS A 120 -2.41 -18.72 -2.44
C LYS A 120 -1.57 -19.72 -3.24
N SER A 121 -0.35 -19.98 -2.80
CA SER A 121 0.53 -20.98 -3.43
C SER A 121 -0.03 -22.39 -3.31
N ALA A 122 -0.62 -22.74 -2.16
CA ALA A 122 -1.26 -24.02 -1.94
C ALA A 122 -2.51 -24.23 -2.82
N GLN A 123 -3.19 -23.13 -3.20
CA GLN A 123 -4.35 -23.15 -4.10
C GLN A 123 -3.96 -23.13 -5.58
N GLY A 124 -2.68 -23.08 -5.91
CA GLY A 124 -2.19 -23.01 -7.29
C GLY A 124 -2.32 -21.61 -7.93
N LEU A 125 -2.42 -20.60 -7.11
CA LEU A 125 -2.61 -19.21 -7.56
C LEU A 125 -1.32 -18.39 -7.55
#